data_8a6bbb866b8936e7fddb406c5f8cd37c
#
_entry.id   8a6bbb866b8936e7fddb406c5f8cd37c
#
_cell.length_a   1.000
_cell.length_b   1.000
_cell.length_c   1.000
_cell.angle_alpha   90.00
_cell.angle_beta   90.00
_cell.angle_gamma   90.00
#
_symmetry.space_group_name_H-M   'P 1'
#
loop_
_entity.id
_entity.type
_entity.pdbx_description
1 polymer ?
#
loop_
_entity_poly.entity_id
_entity_poly.type
_entity_poly.pdbx_seq_one_letter_code
_entity_poly.pdbx_strand_id
1 'polypeptide(L)'
;MGTPGLLPTQKTILLVDDDAGVQATVSRNLKDYYNILIASSGVEALQRSRDFAGEIHLLLTDFIMAGMNGVELASQITVQRPEIKVLLMSGYANGTLALNEGWHFLTKPFNPLQLRLLIADLTSPRPMSEQLTHGR
;
A
#
# COMPACT_ATOMS: atom_id res chain seq x y z
N MET A 1 -15.06 -18.84 5.76
CA MET A 1 -14.57 -18.15 6.93
C MET A 1 -13.25 -17.50 6.62
N GLY A 2 -13.09 -16.24 6.88
CA GLY A 2 -11.87 -15.54 6.57
C GLY A 2 -10.83 -15.65 7.66
N THR A 3 -9.74 -14.93 7.48
CA THR A 3 -8.68 -14.82 8.49
C THR A 3 -9.26 -14.13 9.73
N PRO A 4 -8.93 -14.63 10.93
CA PRO A 4 -9.43 -13.99 12.16
C PRO A 4 -9.03 -12.50 12.19
N GLY A 5 -9.97 -11.66 12.58
CA GLY A 5 -9.74 -10.24 12.68
C GLY A 5 -9.93 -9.45 11.41
N LEU A 6 -10.11 -10.12 10.27
CA LEU A 6 -10.36 -9.44 9.01
C LEU A 6 -11.85 -9.40 8.71
N LEU A 7 -12.28 -8.31 8.08
CA LEU A 7 -13.68 -8.09 7.71
C LEU A 7 -13.82 -8.34 6.21
N PRO A 8 -14.72 -9.24 5.81
CA PRO A 8 -14.80 -9.62 4.38
C PRO A 8 -15.21 -8.48 3.46
N THR A 9 -15.94 -7.49 3.98
CA THR A 9 -16.42 -6.38 3.15
C THR A 9 -15.45 -5.22 3.07
N GLN A 10 -14.38 -5.25 3.86
CA GLN A 10 -13.40 -4.16 3.84
C GLN A 10 -12.29 -4.47 2.85
N LYS A 11 -11.73 -3.42 2.28
CA LYS A 11 -10.59 -3.56 1.40
C LYS A 11 -9.35 -3.91 2.22
N THR A 12 -8.42 -4.58 1.58
CA THR A 12 -7.23 -5.10 2.24
C THR A 12 -5.99 -4.38 1.76
N ILE A 13 -5.15 -3.98 2.70
CA ILE A 13 -3.89 -3.30 2.46
C ILE A 13 -2.75 -4.19 2.94
N LEU A 14 -1.73 -4.33 2.12
CA LEU A 14 -0.47 -4.96 2.52
C LEU A 14 0.49 -3.85 2.91
N LEU A 15 0.76 -3.74 4.20
CA LEU A 15 1.63 -2.70 4.77
C LEU A 15 3.01 -3.28 4.99
N VAL A 16 4.02 -2.67 4.38
CA VAL A 16 5.38 -3.17 4.43
C VAL A 16 6.31 -2.08 4.90
N ASP A 17 6.97 -2.32 6.03
CA ASP A 17 7.95 -1.38 6.58
C ASP A 17 8.82 -2.16 7.54
N ASP A 18 10.13 -1.94 7.51
CA ASP A 18 11.01 -2.65 8.41
C ASP A 18 11.10 -1.99 9.80
N ASP A 19 10.40 -0.89 10.00
CA ASP A 19 10.34 -0.19 11.29
C ASP A 19 9.03 -0.55 11.98
N ALA A 20 9.13 -1.25 13.11
CA ALA A 20 7.95 -1.69 13.85
C ALA A 20 7.11 -0.51 14.36
N GLY A 21 7.75 0.60 14.68
CA GLY A 21 7.02 1.78 15.13
C GLY A 21 6.16 2.38 14.03
N VAL A 22 6.69 2.43 12.82
CA VAL A 22 5.92 2.90 11.67
C VAL A 22 4.78 1.95 11.39
N GLN A 23 5.03 0.64 11.42
CA GLN A 23 3.97 -0.35 11.24
C GLN A 23 2.83 -0.12 12.22
N ALA A 24 3.16 0.06 13.49
CA ALA A 24 2.15 0.23 14.53
C ALA A 24 1.36 1.52 14.34
N THR A 25 2.04 2.61 14.02
CA THR A 25 1.39 3.89 13.84
C THR A 25 0.45 3.88 12.64
N VAL A 26 0.92 3.38 11.52
CA VAL A 26 0.12 3.33 10.29
C VAL A 26 -1.05 2.38 10.46
N SER A 27 -0.81 1.21 11.03
CA SER A 27 -1.86 0.24 11.25
C SER A 27 -2.96 0.80 12.16
N ARG A 28 -2.57 1.51 13.22
CA ARG A 28 -3.54 2.10 14.14
C ARG A 28 -4.44 3.10 13.43
N ASN A 29 -3.89 3.85 12.48
CA ASN A 29 -4.65 4.83 11.74
C ASN A 29 -5.62 4.21 10.75
N LEU A 30 -5.36 3.00 10.29
CA LEU A 30 -6.10 2.41 9.18
C LEU A 30 -7.00 1.24 9.58
N LYS A 31 -6.74 0.60 10.72
CA LYS A 31 -7.36 -0.69 11.02
C LYS A 31 -8.88 -0.62 11.16
N ASP A 32 -9.42 0.54 11.49
CA ASP A 32 -10.87 0.67 11.63
C ASP A 32 -11.57 0.76 10.27
N TYR A 33 -10.81 0.95 9.20
CA TYR A 33 -11.36 1.17 7.87
C TYR A 33 -10.95 0.08 6.88
N TYR A 34 -9.86 -0.63 7.16
CA TYR A 34 -9.26 -1.57 6.22
C TYR A 34 -8.79 -2.82 6.94
N ASN A 35 -8.72 -3.92 6.21
CA ASN A 35 -8.00 -5.10 6.66
C ASN A 35 -6.52 -4.87 6.39
N ILE A 36 -5.67 -5.10 7.38
CA ILE A 36 -4.25 -4.79 7.27
C ILE A 36 -3.45 -6.07 7.40
N LEU A 37 -2.68 -6.38 6.37
CA LEU A 37 -1.66 -7.42 6.42
C LEU A 37 -0.32 -6.70 6.58
N ILE A 38 0.52 -7.15 7.51
CA ILE A 38 1.76 -6.46 7.83
C ILE A 38 2.94 -7.36 7.51
N ALA A 39 3.96 -6.79 6.86
CA ALA A 39 5.20 -7.46 6.60
C ALA A 39 6.36 -6.54 6.94
N SER A 40 7.47 -7.11 7.37
CA SER A 40 8.65 -6.34 7.79
C SER A 40 9.74 -6.30 6.73
N SER A 41 9.54 -6.97 5.62
CA SER A 41 10.51 -6.99 4.52
C SER A 41 9.80 -7.30 3.22
N GLY A 42 10.50 -7.05 2.12
CA GLY A 42 9.96 -7.39 0.82
C GLY A 42 9.73 -8.88 0.65
N VAL A 43 10.66 -9.69 1.16
CA VAL A 43 10.52 -11.14 1.06
C VAL A 43 9.29 -11.61 1.83
N GLU A 44 9.11 -11.10 3.04
CA GLU A 44 7.92 -11.46 3.81
C GLU A 44 6.65 -11.00 3.14
N ALA A 45 6.67 -9.80 2.55
CA ALA A 45 5.51 -9.26 1.86
C ALA A 45 5.11 -10.14 0.68
N LEU A 46 6.07 -10.61 -0.09
CA LEU A 46 5.79 -11.51 -1.21
C LEU A 46 5.18 -12.81 -0.72
N GLN A 47 5.68 -13.33 0.40
CA GLN A 47 5.12 -14.55 0.96
C GLN A 47 3.68 -14.34 1.45
N ARG A 48 3.45 -13.23 2.13
CA ARG A 48 2.09 -12.93 2.59
C ARG A 48 1.13 -12.77 1.43
N SER A 49 1.59 -12.13 0.36
CA SER A 49 0.76 -11.97 -0.82
C SER A 49 0.40 -13.31 -1.45
N ARG A 50 1.37 -14.22 -1.53
CA ARG A 50 1.11 -15.56 -2.09
C ARG A 50 0.15 -16.35 -1.23
N ASP A 51 0.24 -16.19 0.08
CA ASP A 51 -0.55 -17.00 1.02
C ASP A 51 -1.96 -16.45 1.23
N PHE A 52 -2.20 -15.20 0.91
CA PHE A 52 -3.50 -14.58 1.15
C PHE A 52 -4.45 -14.90 0.01
N ALA A 53 -5.54 -15.59 0.34
CA ALA A 53 -6.48 -16.06 -0.69
C ALA A 53 -7.34 -14.93 -1.27
N GLY A 54 -7.54 -13.85 -0.51
CA GLY A 54 -8.40 -12.76 -0.95
C GLY A 54 -7.69 -11.75 -1.82
N GLU A 55 -8.40 -10.72 -2.18
CA GLU A 55 -7.84 -9.62 -2.94
C GLU A 55 -7.06 -8.68 -2.03
N ILE A 56 -5.89 -8.24 -2.47
CA ILE A 56 -5.15 -7.17 -1.83
C ILE A 56 -5.26 -5.95 -2.72
N HIS A 57 -5.88 -4.90 -2.19
CA HIS A 57 -6.26 -3.73 -2.99
C HIS A 57 -5.13 -2.72 -3.11
N LEU A 58 -4.27 -2.64 -2.09
CA LEU A 58 -3.21 -1.64 -2.04
C LEU A 58 -1.97 -2.21 -1.40
N LEU A 59 -0.83 -1.96 -2.01
CA LEU A 59 0.47 -2.15 -1.40
C LEU A 59 0.93 -0.79 -0.87
N LEU A 60 1.11 -0.71 0.45
CA LEU A 60 1.60 0.49 1.12
C LEU A 60 2.96 0.15 1.69
N THR A 61 4.03 0.62 1.05
CA THR A 61 5.37 0.20 1.41
C THR A 61 6.32 1.37 1.55
N ASP A 62 7.23 1.26 2.51
CA ASP A 62 8.35 2.17 2.57
C ASP A 62 9.19 2.01 1.29
N PHE A 63 9.76 3.11 0.82
CA PHE A 63 10.62 3.10 -0.36
C PHE A 63 11.98 2.46 -0.03
N ILE A 64 12.53 2.81 1.13
CA ILE A 64 13.88 2.35 1.51
C ILE A 64 13.76 1.34 2.63
N MET A 65 14.17 0.12 2.34
CA MET A 65 14.20 -0.97 3.32
C MET A 65 15.47 -1.77 3.10
N ALA A 66 15.92 -2.45 4.16
CA ALA A 66 17.04 -3.35 4.04
C ALA A 66 16.69 -4.47 3.05
N GLY A 67 17.64 -4.84 2.22
CA GLY A 67 17.41 -5.85 1.21
C GLY A 67 16.63 -5.29 0.05
N MET A 68 15.48 -5.85 -0.23
CA MET A 68 14.63 -5.43 -1.34
C MET A 68 14.00 -4.08 -1.01
N ASN A 69 14.15 -3.08 -1.90
CA ASN A 69 13.51 -1.79 -1.68
C ASN A 69 12.05 -1.81 -2.13
N GLY A 70 11.34 -0.70 -1.87
CA GLY A 70 9.91 -0.64 -2.17
C GLY A 70 9.58 -0.74 -3.64
N VAL A 71 10.42 -0.19 -4.51
CA VAL A 71 10.18 -0.26 -5.95
C VAL A 71 10.37 -1.71 -6.45
N GLU A 72 11.39 -2.38 -5.96
CA GLU A 72 11.60 -3.78 -6.32
C GLU A 72 10.44 -4.64 -5.84
N LEU A 73 9.98 -4.40 -4.62
CA LEU A 73 8.85 -5.13 -4.08
C LEU A 73 7.59 -4.88 -4.93
N ALA A 74 7.33 -3.61 -5.23
CA ALA A 74 6.14 -3.26 -6.01
C ALA A 74 6.17 -3.92 -7.39
N SER A 75 7.34 -3.98 -8.02
CA SER A 75 7.46 -4.63 -9.31
C SER A 75 7.07 -6.10 -9.24
N GLN A 76 7.50 -6.78 -8.18
CA GLN A 76 7.19 -8.20 -8.04
C GLN A 76 5.75 -8.45 -7.59
N ILE A 77 5.24 -7.59 -6.71
CA ILE A 77 3.85 -7.72 -6.26
C ILE A 77 2.88 -7.52 -7.43
N THR A 78 3.17 -6.57 -8.31
CA THR A 78 2.27 -6.33 -9.44
C THR A 78 2.26 -7.48 -10.44
N VAL A 79 3.32 -8.28 -10.48
CA VAL A 79 3.29 -9.52 -11.26
C VAL A 79 2.31 -10.52 -10.66
N GLN A 80 2.32 -10.66 -9.33
CA GLN A 80 1.39 -11.55 -8.65
C GLN A 80 -0.04 -11.04 -8.69
N ARG A 81 -0.22 -9.72 -8.57
CA ARG A 81 -1.52 -9.09 -8.43
C ARG A 81 -1.60 -7.85 -9.33
N PRO A 82 -1.91 -8.05 -10.62
CA PRO A 82 -1.84 -6.94 -11.59
C PRO A 82 -2.78 -5.77 -11.30
N GLU A 83 -3.83 -6.00 -10.54
CA GLU A 83 -4.80 -4.95 -10.23
C GLU A 83 -4.45 -4.12 -9.00
N ILE A 84 -3.38 -4.48 -8.30
CA ILE A 84 -3.06 -3.81 -7.05
C ILE A 84 -2.61 -2.37 -7.30
N LYS A 85 -3.02 -1.48 -6.41
CA LYS A 85 -2.50 -0.11 -6.40
C LYS A 85 -1.26 -0.06 -5.52
N VAL A 86 -0.35 0.86 -5.83
CA VAL A 86 0.92 0.96 -5.10
C VAL A 86 1.09 2.37 -4.55
N LEU A 87 1.36 2.45 -3.25
CA LEU A 87 1.66 3.71 -2.58
C LEU A 87 2.98 3.56 -1.85
N LEU A 88 3.96 4.34 -2.28
CA LEU A 88 5.32 4.31 -1.71
C LEU A 88 5.49 5.46 -0.74
N MET A 89 5.98 5.15 0.45
CA MET A 89 6.27 6.15 1.48
C MET A 89 7.76 6.46 1.44
N SER A 90 8.11 7.74 1.39
CA SER A 90 9.51 8.14 1.27
C SER A 90 9.81 9.36 2.13
N GLY A 91 10.99 9.37 2.75
CA GLY A 91 11.48 10.54 3.45
C GLY A 91 12.05 11.60 2.52
N TYR A 92 12.18 11.30 1.25
CA TYR A 92 12.72 12.24 0.27
C TYR A 92 11.56 12.91 -0.46
N ALA A 93 11.65 14.23 -0.55
CA ALA A 93 10.54 15.02 -1.09
C ALA A 93 10.58 15.12 -2.60
N ASN A 94 11.37 14.35 -3.27
CA ASN A 94 11.49 14.50 -4.72
C ASN A 94 10.66 13.46 -5.42
N GLY A 95 9.55 13.80 -5.92
CA GLY A 95 8.78 12.89 -6.71
C GLY A 95 9.38 12.65 -8.09
N THR A 96 10.71 12.72 -8.19
CA THR A 96 11.33 12.66 -9.50
C THR A 96 11.60 11.26 -10.02
N LEU A 97 11.39 10.25 -9.20
CA LEU A 97 11.57 8.88 -9.68
C LEU A 97 10.53 8.57 -10.74
N ALA A 98 10.97 7.98 -11.83
CA ALA A 98 10.04 7.55 -12.86
C ALA A 98 9.31 6.33 -12.34
N LEU A 99 8.04 6.49 -12.05
CA LEU A 99 7.23 5.42 -11.52
C LEU A 99 6.35 4.84 -12.60
N ASN A 100 6.02 3.58 -12.42
CA ASN A 100 5.03 2.95 -13.29
C ASN A 100 3.69 3.63 -13.11
N GLU A 101 2.90 3.59 -14.15
CA GLU A 101 1.55 4.13 -14.11
C GLU A 101 0.78 3.41 -13.01
N GLY A 102 0.05 4.19 -12.20
CA GLY A 102 -0.71 3.63 -11.10
C GLY A 102 0.06 3.54 -9.79
N TRP A 103 1.32 3.93 -9.80
CA TRP A 103 2.12 4.00 -8.58
C TRP A 103 2.12 5.43 -8.07
N HIS A 104 2.06 5.58 -6.74
CA HIS A 104 1.93 6.88 -6.11
C HIS A 104 2.92 7.01 -4.97
N PHE A 105 3.26 8.24 -4.63
CA PHE A 105 4.18 8.56 -3.55
C PHE A 105 3.47 9.33 -2.45
N LEU A 106 3.88 9.07 -1.22
CA LEU A 106 3.51 9.89 -0.07
C LEU A 106 4.79 10.25 0.65
N THR A 107 5.06 11.55 0.78
CA THR A 107 6.28 12.04 1.40
C THR A 107 6.15 12.01 2.92
N LYS A 108 7.16 11.49 3.60
CA LYS A 108 7.23 11.54 5.06
C LYS A 108 7.81 12.89 5.49
N PRO A 109 7.36 13.44 6.60
CA PRO A 109 6.27 12.96 7.43
C PRO A 109 4.91 13.31 6.82
N PHE A 110 3.92 12.50 7.09
CA PHE A 110 2.56 12.76 6.64
C PHE A 110 1.63 12.67 7.84
N ASN A 111 0.48 13.34 7.76
CA ASN A 111 -0.48 13.22 8.84
C ASN A 111 -1.49 12.10 8.55
N PRO A 112 -2.16 11.61 9.60
CA PRO A 112 -3.09 10.48 9.43
C PRO A 112 -4.22 10.75 8.47
N LEU A 113 -4.76 11.97 8.46
CA LEU A 113 -5.86 12.29 7.56
C LEU A 113 -5.40 12.28 6.12
N GLN A 114 -4.22 12.85 5.85
CA GLN A 114 -3.65 12.84 4.50
C GLN A 114 -3.51 11.41 3.99
N LEU A 115 -2.99 10.53 4.83
CA LEU A 115 -2.82 9.12 4.46
C LEU A 115 -4.16 8.47 4.15
N ARG A 116 -5.16 8.67 5.02
CA ARG A 116 -6.47 8.05 4.83
C ARG A 116 -7.18 8.55 3.58
N LEU A 117 -7.09 9.86 3.32
CA LEU A 117 -7.74 10.41 2.14
C LEU A 117 -7.12 9.87 0.86
N LEU A 118 -5.80 9.77 0.84
CA LEU A 118 -5.12 9.25 -0.35
C LEU A 118 -5.45 7.78 -0.57
N ILE A 119 -5.44 6.98 0.49
CA ILE A 119 -5.77 5.57 0.36
C ILE A 119 -7.22 5.39 -0.08
N ALA A 120 -8.13 6.18 0.46
CA ALA A 120 -9.52 6.09 0.05
C ALA A 120 -9.68 6.37 -1.44
N ASP A 121 -8.97 7.37 -1.94
CA ASP A 121 -9.02 7.69 -3.36
C ASP A 121 -8.45 6.55 -4.20
N LEU A 122 -7.30 6.02 -3.80
CA LEU A 122 -6.62 4.98 -4.59
C LEU A 122 -7.38 3.67 -4.60
N THR A 123 -8.12 3.36 -3.55
CA THR A 123 -8.83 2.09 -3.45
C THR A 123 -10.28 2.18 -3.86
N SER A 124 -10.75 3.34 -4.25
CA SER A 124 -12.12 3.46 -4.74
C SER A 124 -12.23 2.81 -6.12
N PRO A 125 -13.42 2.35 -6.51
CA PRO A 125 -13.59 1.75 -7.84
C PRO A 125 -13.22 2.68 -8.97
N ARG A 126 -13.42 3.98 -8.77
CA ARG A 126 -13.01 5.00 -9.74
C ARG A 126 -12.34 6.12 -8.98
N PRO A 127 -11.01 6.03 -8.79
CA PRO A 127 -10.30 7.06 -8.06
C PRO A 127 -10.51 8.43 -8.66
N MET A 128 -10.55 9.44 -7.81
CA MET A 128 -10.77 10.81 -8.24
C MET A 128 -9.74 11.24 -9.29
N SER A 129 -8.50 10.81 -9.13
CA SER A 129 -7.44 11.15 -10.09
C SER A 129 -7.73 10.58 -11.46
N GLU A 130 -8.30 9.38 -11.54
CA GLU A 130 -8.65 8.78 -12.82
C GLU A 130 -9.85 9.48 -13.44
N GLN A 131 -10.81 9.88 -12.62
CA GLN A 131 -11.96 10.59 -13.12
C GLN A 131 -11.55 11.92 -13.75
N LEU A 132 -10.62 12.61 -13.12
CA LEU A 132 -10.12 13.87 -13.69
C LEU A 132 -9.37 13.65 -14.99
N THR A 133 -8.62 12.55 -15.07
CA THR A 133 -7.86 12.22 -16.27
C THR A 133 -8.79 11.90 -17.44
N HIS A 134 -9.89 11.25 -17.19
CA HIS A 134 -10.81 10.82 -18.22
C HIS A 134 -12.02 11.74 -18.36
N GLY A 135 -11.97 12.88 -17.76
CA GLY A 135 -13.11 13.78 -17.70
C GLY A 135 -13.33 14.55 -18.97
N ARG A 136 -13.58 13.87 -20.02
CA ARG A 136 -13.88 14.53 -21.29
C ARG A 136 -15.17 14.08 -21.82
#